data_ab1724717c5130d342ea7bac416f2821
#
_entry.id   ab1724717c5130d342ea7bac416f2821
#
_cell.length_a   1.000
_cell.length_b   1.000
_cell.length_c   1.000
_cell.angle_alpha   90.00
_cell.angle_beta   90.00
_cell.angle_gamma   90.00
#
_symmetry.space_group_name_H-M   'P 1'
#
loop_
_entity.id
_entity.type
_entity.pdbx_description
1 polymer ?
#
loop_
_entity_poly.entity_id
_entity_poly.type
_entity_poly.pdbx_seq_one_letter_code
_entity_poly.pdbx_strand_id
1 'polypeptide(L)'
;MTLTTLIFCLFTKHFIIDFPLQWEYQWQNKGRYGHPGGLIHAGLHGIGTYICFVWFDITIALIFAFADMIIHYHIDWAKMNLNARFGWRPESSEKFWWLLGLDQYLHALTYITMIGLLV
;
A
#
# COMPACT_ATOMS: atom_id res chain seq x y z
N MET A 1 -19.81 -0.66 -12.14
CA MET A 1 -19.05 -1.56 -11.23
C MET A 1 -19.75 -1.61 -9.88
N THR A 2 -19.94 -2.79 -9.31
CA THR A 2 -20.56 -2.95 -7.98
C THR A 2 -19.56 -2.65 -6.87
N LEU A 3 -20.04 -2.35 -5.66
CA LEU A 3 -19.19 -2.15 -4.48
C LEU A 3 -18.34 -3.40 -4.19
N THR A 4 -18.94 -4.58 -4.31
CA THR A 4 -18.23 -5.87 -4.13
C THR A 4 -17.09 -6.02 -5.14
N THR A 5 -17.32 -5.67 -6.41
CA THR A 5 -16.28 -5.70 -7.44
C THR A 5 -15.15 -4.73 -7.13
N LEU A 6 -15.48 -3.52 -6.66
CA LEU A 6 -14.48 -2.52 -6.26
C LEU A 6 -13.60 -3.02 -5.11
N ILE A 7 -14.22 -3.58 -4.06
CA ILE A 7 -13.50 -4.17 -2.93
C ILE A 7 -12.55 -5.27 -3.44
N PHE A 8 -13.05 -6.18 -4.26
CA PHE A 8 -12.26 -7.25 -4.86
C PHE A 8 -11.06 -6.70 -5.64
N CYS A 9 -11.29 -5.69 -6.49
CA CYS A 9 -10.22 -5.06 -7.28
C CYS A 9 -9.15 -4.43 -6.41
N LEU A 10 -9.53 -3.69 -5.35
CA LEU A 10 -8.58 -3.02 -4.46
C LEU A 10 -7.71 -4.02 -3.69
N PHE A 11 -8.29 -5.07 -3.15
CA PHE A 11 -7.53 -6.10 -2.44
C PHE A 11 -6.69 -6.96 -3.39
N THR A 12 -7.19 -7.25 -4.59
CA THR A 12 -6.43 -7.97 -5.61
C THR A 12 -5.22 -7.16 -6.09
N LYS A 13 -5.40 -5.87 -6.39
CA LYS A 13 -4.28 -5.01 -6.79
C LYS A 13 -3.24 -4.89 -5.67
N HIS A 14 -3.70 -4.81 -4.42
CA HIS A 14 -2.80 -4.73 -3.27
C HIS A 14 -1.93 -5.99 -3.17
N PHE A 15 -2.56 -7.16 -3.23
CA PHE A 15 -1.83 -8.44 -3.24
C PHE A 15 -0.82 -8.52 -4.37
N ILE A 16 -1.23 -8.18 -5.60
CA ILE A 16 -0.35 -8.28 -6.77
C ILE A 16 0.88 -7.36 -6.63
N ILE A 17 0.68 -6.14 -6.14
CA ILE A 17 1.75 -5.15 -6.08
C ILE A 17 2.66 -5.40 -4.86
N ASP A 18 2.13 -5.81 -3.72
CA ASP A 18 2.91 -6.07 -2.51
C ASP A 18 3.70 -7.40 -2.57
N PHE A 19 3.29 -8.34 -3.40
CA PHE A 19 3.93 -9.66 -3.47
C PHE A 19 4.53 -9.93 -4.85
N PRO A 20 3.80 -10.39 -5.89
CA PRO A 20 4.41 -10.75 -7.16
C PRO A 20 5.19 -9.61 -7.86
N LEU A 21 4.70 -8.39 -7.79
CA LEU A 21 5.32 -7.23 -8.44
C LEU A 21 6.27 -6.45 -7.54
N GLN A 22 6.48 -6.87 -6.31
CA GLN A 22 7.43 -6.23 -5.40
C GLN A 22 8.79 -6.93 -5.50
N TRP A 23 9.63 -6.52 -6.46
CA TRP A 23 10.97 -7.09 -6.59
C TRP A 23 11.96 -6.47 -5.59
N GLU A 24 13.14 -7.06 -5.53
CA GLU A 24 14.15 -6.79 -4.50
C GLU A 24 14.52 -5.29 -4.37
N TYR A 25 14.69 -4.60 -5.48
CA TYR A 25 15.00 -3.17 -5.49
C TYR A 25 13.95 -2.32 -4.76
N GLN A 26 12.68 -2.71 -4.82
CA GLN A 26 11.60 -2.03 -4.09
C GLN A 26 11.67 -2.31 -2.59
N TRP A 27 11.58 -3.58 -2.19
CA TRP A 27 11.43 -3.90 -0.76
C TRP A 27 12.70 -3.65 0.05
N GLN A 28 13.89 -3.69 -0.55
CA GLN A 28 15.12 -3.32 0.14
C GLN A 28 15.26 -1.83 0.40
N ASN A 29 14.60 -0.98 -0.40
CA ASN A 29 14.81 0.47 -0.39
C ASN A 29 13.61 1.30 0.05
N LYS A 30 12.45 0.70 0.27
CA LYS A 30 11.25 1.45 0.69
C LYS A 30 11.34 2.02 2.11
N GLY A 31 12.29 1.59 2.91
CA GLY A 31 12.66 2.20 4.20
C GLY A 31 13.58 3.43 4.08
N ARG A 32 14.12 3.70 2.90
CA ARG A 32 15.00 4.86 2.63
C ARG A 32 14.18 5.98 2.03
N TYR A 33 13.96 7.05 2.80
CA TYR A 33 13.10 8.15 2.37
C TYR A 33 13.62 8.80 1.08
N GLY A 34 12.73 8.94 0.08
CA GLY A 34 13.04 9.50 -1.23
C GLY A 34 13.74 8.55 -2.21
N HIS A 35 14.05 7.31 -1.82
CA HIS A 35 14.72 6.36 -2.69
C HIS A 35 13.78 5.90 -3.83
N PRO A 36 14.27 5.81 -5.09
CA PRO A 36 13.44 5.40 -6.23
C PRO A 36 12.72 4.06 -6.05
N GLY A 37 13.33 3.10 -5.36
CA GLY A 37 12.71 1.79 -5.10
C GLY A 37 11.39 1.90 -4.34
N GLY A 38 11.34 2.72 -3.30
CA GLY A 38 10.11 3.00 -2.54
C GLY A 38 9.11 3.84 -3.32
N LEU A 39 9.59 4.81 -4.10
CA LEU A 39 8.74 5.65 -4.95
C LEU A 39 8.08 4.86 -6.07
N ILE A 40 8.79 3.93 -6.70
CA ILE A 40 8.25 3.02 -7.71
C ILE A 40 7.16 2.15 -7.09
N HIS A 41 7.41 1.56 -5.93
CA HIS A 41 6.45 0.72 -5.24
C HIS A 41 5.15 1.48 -4.91
N ALA A 42 5.26 2.65 -4.30
CA ALA A 42 4.11 3.51 -3.99
C ALA A 42 3.40 4.00 -5.27
N GLY A 43 4.15 4.33 -6.31
CA GLY A 43 3.62 4.71 -7.62
C GLY A 43 2.76 3.62 -8.26
N LEU A 44 3.21 2.36 -8.17
CA LEU A 44 2.43 1.22 -8.65
C LEU A 44 1.10 1.07 -7.89
N HIS A 45 1.11 1.29 -6.56
CA HIS A 45 -0.13 1.32 -5.79
C HIS A 45 -1.08 2.42 -6.21
N GLY A 46 -0.56 3.62 -6.48
CA GLY A 46 -1.35 4.74 -7.03
C GLY A 46 -1.98 4.41 -8.37
N ILE A 47 -1.21 3.85 -9.30
CA ILE A 47 -1.71 3.40 -10.62
C ILE A 47 -2.81 2.35 -10.45
N GLY A 48 -2.58 1.35 -9.59
CA GLY A 48 -3.58 0.32 -9.32
C GLY A 48 -4.88 0.89 -8.75
N THR A 49 -4.79 1.84 -7.83
CA THR A 49 -5.96 2.54 -7.28
C THR A 49 -6.69 3.37 -8.33
N TYR A 50 -5.95 4.08 -9.19
CA TYR A 50 -6.55 4.78 -10.32
C TYR A 50 -7.39 3.84 -11.19
N ILE A 51 -6.84 2.70 -11.58
CA ILE A 51 -7.53 1.69 -12.40
C ILE A 51 -8.82 1.19 -11.72
N CYS A 52 -8.79 1.03 -10.38
CA CYS A 52 -9.98 0.60 -9.65
C CYS A 52 -11.11 1.65 -9.64
N PHE A 53 -10.77 2.94 -9.57
CA PHE A 53 -11.75 4.01 -9.37
C PHE A 53 -12.14 4.76 -10.66
N VAL A 54 -11.37 4.68 -11.75
CA VAL A 54 -11.60 5.45 -12.98
C VAL A 54 -12.98 5.19 -13.61
N TRP A 55 -13.58 4.04 -13.33
CA TRP A 55 -14.92 3.66 -13.81
C TRP A 55 -16.06 4.38 -13.10
N PHE A 56 -15.78 5.06 -12.00
CA PHE A 56 -16.75 5.90 -11.27
C PHE A 56 -16.61 7.36 -11.68
N ASP A 57 -15.42 7.92 -11.51
CA ASP A 57 -15.11 9.30 -11.87
C ASP A 57 -13.59 9.47 -11.99
N ILE A 58 -13.13 10.11 -13.06
CA ILE A 58 -11.70 10.29 -13.34
C ILE A 58 -11.02 11.21 -12.31
N THR A 59 -11.73 12.24 -11.82
CA THR A 59 -11.18 13.18 -10.84
C THR A 59 -11.01 12.50 -9.49
N ILE A 60 -12.02 11.76 -9.06
CA ILE A 60 -11.96 10.95 -7.82
C ILE A 60 -10.85 9.91 -7.92
N ALA A 61 -10.73 9.23 -9.06
CA ALA A 61 -9.67 8.24 -9.29
C ALA A 61 -8.28 8.84 -9.17
N LEU A 62 -8.04 10.04 -9.70
CA LEU A 62 -6.77 10.75 -9.57
C LEU A 62 -6.49 11.14 -8.12
N ILE A 63 -7.48 11.70 -7.42
CA ILE A 63 -7.34 12.09 -6.02
C ILE A 63 -6.99 10.87 -5.16
N PHE A 64 -7.72 9.76 -5.32
CA PHE A 64 -7.47 8.54 -4.54
C PHE A 64 -6.15 7.86 -4.92
N ALA A 65 -5.75 7.91 -6.20
CA ALA A 65 -4.44 7.40 -6.63
C ALA A 65 -3.28 8.14 -5.93
N PHE A 66 -3.32 9.47 -5.91
CA PHE A 66 -2.31 10.26 -5.21
C PHE A 66 -2.35 10.06 -3.70
N ALA A 67 -3.55 10.00 -3.11
CA ALA A 67 -3.71 9.74 -1.69
C ALA A 67 -3.15 8.36 -1.30
N ASP A 68 -3.48 7.31 -2.06
CA ASP A 68 -2.95 5.97 -1.81
C ASP A 68 -1.43 5.93 -1.94
N MET A 69 -0.88 6.54 -2.99
CA MET A 69 0.57 6.62 -3.19
C MET A 69 1.28 7.24 -1.99
N ILE A 70 0.79 8.38 -1.48
CA ILE A 70 1.39 9.08 -0.35
C ILE A 70 1.24 8.29 0.94
N ILE A 71 0.04 7.79 1.22
CA ILE A 71 -0.26 7.03 2.45
C ILE A 71 0.49 5.70 2.46
N HIS A 72 0.44 4.95 1.36
CA HIS A 72 1.13 3.67 1.22
C HIS A 72 2.63 3.82 1.43
N TYR A 73 3.24 4.82 0.79
CA TYR A 73 4.66 5.13 0.91
C TYR A 73 5.08 5.32 2.37
N HIS A 74 4.32 6.12 3.13
CA HIS A 74 4.67 6.45 4.51
C HIS A 74 4.41 5.30 5.48
N ILE A 75 3.37 4.49 5.27
CA ILE A 75 3.12 3.28 6.06
C ILE A 75 4.29 2.31 5.89
N ASP A 76 4.69 2.02 4.67
CA ASP A 76 5.82 1.13 4.37
C ASP A 76 7.14 1.65 4.95
N TRP A 77 7.41 2.94 4.75
CA TRP A 77 8.59 3.58 5.30
C TRP A 77 8.64 3.47 6.83
N ALA A 78 7.54 3.76 7.51
CA ALA A 78 7.46 3.67 8.97
C ALA A 78 7.69 2.23 9.45
N LYS A 79 7.05 1.23 8.82
CA LYS A 79 7.23 -0.18 9.14
C LYS A 79 8.68 -0.62 9.01
N MET A 80 9.32 -0.31 7.90
CA MET A 80 10.72 -0.70 7.66
C MET A 80 11.66 -0.07 8.67
N ASN A 81 11.44 1.20 9.02
CA ASN A 81 12.28 1.91 9.99
C ASN A 81 12.05 1.42 11.43
N LEU A 82 10.82 1.10 11.81
CA LEU A 82 10.53 0.52 13.13
C LEU A 82 11.18 -0.85 13.30
N ASN A 83 11.07 -1.73 12.30
CA ASN A 83 11.75 -3.02 12.34
C ASN A 83 13.27 -2.87 12.47
N ALA A 84 13.85 -1.95 11.70
CA ALA A 84 15.30 -1.69 11.78
C ALA A 84 15.71 -1.13 13.14
N ARG A 85 14.95 -0.16 13.68
CA ARG A 85 15.25 0.49 14.96
C ARG A 85 15.24 -0.49 16.12
N PHE A 86 14.29 -1.42 16.16
CA PHE A 86 14.13 -2.37 17.25
C PHE A 86 14.79 -3.74 16.97
N GLY A 87 15.38 -3.91 15.79
CA GLY A 87 16.00 -5.18 15.39
C GLY A 87 15.01 -6.33 15.26
N TRP A 88 13.75 -6.04 14.96
CA TRP A 88 12.73 -7.06 14.78
C TRP A 88 12.90 -7.76 13.43
N ARG A 89 13.05 -9.07 13.49
CA ARG A 89 13.28 -9.93 12.32
C ARG A 89 12.25 -11.07 12.29
N PRO A 90 11.91 -11.57 11.11
CA PRO A 90 10.87 -12.61 10.99
C PRO A 90 11.23 -13.90 11.72
N GLU A 91 12.52 -14.23 11.81
CA GLU A 91 13.02 -15.46 12.44
C GLU A 91 13.22 -15.36 13.96
N SER A 92 13.20 -14.16 14.54
CA SER A 92 13.59 -13.95 15.94
C SER A 92 12.61 -13.18 16.80
N SER A 93 11.61 -12.52 16.21
CA SER A 93 10.66 -11.70 16.96
C SER A 93 9.23 -11.82 16.42
N GLU A 94 8.28 -12.13 17.32
CA GLU A 94 6.87 -12.08 17.01
C GLU A 94 6.37 -10.66 16.67
N LYS A 95 7.06 -9.62 17.15
CA LYS A 95 6.71 -8.22 16.89
C LYS A 95 6.92 -7.84 15.43
N PHE A 96 7.83 -8.49 14.73
CA PHE A 96 7.94 -8.37 13.28
C PHE A 96 6.60 -8.70 12.60
N TRP A 97 5.97 -9.80 13.00
CA TRP A 97 4.71 -10.28 12.44
C TRP A 97 3.53 -9.41 12.85
N TRP A 98 3.53 -8.88 14.08
CA TRP A 98 2.51 -7.93 14.52
C TRP A 98 2.57 -6.64 13.72
N LEU A 99 3.78 -6.13 13.45
CA LEU A 99 3.97 -4.92 12.68
C LEU A 99 3.60 -5.13 11.20
N LEU A 100 3.89 -6.30 10.63
CA LEU A 100 3.43 -6.68 9.30
C LEU A 100 1.90 -6.70 9.24
N GLY A 101 1.25 -7.29 10.25
CA GLY A 101 -0.21 -7.31 10.35
C GLY A 101 -0.81 -5.91 10.46
N LEU A 102 -0.22 -5.03 11.26
CA LEU A 102 -0.64 -3.63 11.39
C LEU A 102 -0.46 -2.88 10.06
N ASP A 103 0.63 -3.07 9.37
CA ASP A 103 0.90 -2.53 8.03
C ASP A 103 -0.22 -2.90 7.05
N GLN A 104 -0.56 -4.16 6.95
CA GLN A 104 -1.64 -4.65 6.09
C GLN A 104 -3.01 -4.10 6.51
N TYR A 105 -3.26 -4.01 7.81
CA TYR A 105 -4.49 -3.43 8.35
C TYR A 105 -4.65 -1.95 7.99
N LEU A 106 -3.58 -1.15 8.09
CA LEU A 106 -3.61 0.27 7.75
C LEU A 106 -3.87 0.48 6.25
N HIS A 107 -3.30 -0.35 5.38
CA HIS A 107 -3.61 -0.32 3.95
C HIS A 107 -5.08 -0.67 3.68
N ALA A 108 -5.62 -1.68 4.36
CA ALA A 108 -7.03 -2.04 4.26
C ALA A 108 -7.95 -0.88 4.71
N LEU A 109 -7.61 -0.21 5.82
CA LEU A 109 -8.34 0.97 6.30
C LEU A 109 -8.32 2.12 5.28
N THR A 110 -7.21 2.33 4.58
CA THR A 110 -7.11 3.32 3.51
C THR A 110 -8.17 3.04 2.43
N TYR A 111 -8.27 1.80 1.97
CA TYR A 111 -9.25 1.42 0.95
C TYR A 111 -10.69 1.52 1.43
N ILE A 112 -10.96 1.09 2.66
CA ILE A 112 -12.29 1.21 3.27
C ILE A 112 -12.71 2.67 3.39
N THR A 113 -11.77 3.55 3.77
CA THR A 113 -12.02 5.00 3.85
C THR A 113 -12.34 5.59 2.47
N MET A 114 -11.57 5.23 1.44
CA MET A 114 -11.84 5.68 0.05
C MET A 114 -13.22 5.24 -0.43
N ILE A 115 -13.59 3.99 -0.14
CA ILE A 115 -14.93 3.48 -0.47
C ILE A 115 -16.00 4.26 0.29
N GLY A 116 -15.81 4.50 1.58
CA GLY A 116 -16.77 5.27 2.39
C GLY A 116 -16.93 6.73 1.95
N LEU A 117 -15.92 7.31 1.33
CA LEU A 117 -16.01 8.66 0.73
C LEU A 117 -16.69 8.65 -0.64
N LEU A 118 -16.77 7.50 -1.31
CA LEU A 118 -17.42 7.36 -2.61
C LEU A 118 -18.93 7.16 -2.46
N VAL A 119 -19.38 6.49 -1.40
CA VAL A 119 -20.77 6.11 -1.14
C VAL A 119 -21.36 6.90 0.03
#